data_bc3ce37d0c173826289ed48f855bbb11
#
_entry.id   bc3ce37d0c173826289ed48f855bbb11
#
_cell.length_a   1.000
_cell.length_b   1.000
_cell.length_c   1.000
_cell.angle_alpha   90.00
_cell.angle_beta   90.00
_cell.angle_gamma   90.00
#
_symmetry.space_group_name_H-M   'P 1'
#
loop_
_entity.id
_entity.type
_entity.pdbx_description
1 polymer ?
#
loop_
_entity_poly.entity_id
_entity_poly.type
_entity_poly.pdbx_seq_one_letter_code
_entity_poly.pdbx_strand_id
1 'polypeptide(L)'
;PEETLPRPVLSREQIDAALPQIRNQLREARSRVDSLTGQLRTMDSPESLQAQRDQCTRRLEALQAEYDAIALAMEALTQANTVLQTRFSPALGAETARIFSALTAGRYDKVLLDRNLSLSAQPAGDTMPRALSLLSQGAGDQLYLAVRLAICRMVLPRDKAAPLILDDALANFDDQRLDWLLEESRSRQILLFTCHRREGDYLRDHAHVISLN
;
A
#
# COMPACT_ATOMS: atom_id res chain seq x y z
N PRO A 1 85.06 -54.19 10.29
CA PRO A 1 83.91 -55.01 9.90
C PRO A 1 83.33 -54.47 8.62
N GLU A 2 83.52 -55.23 7.51
CA GLU A 2 82.96 -55.00 6.22
C GLU A 2 81.44 -55.22 6.34
N GLU A 3 80.67 -54.14 6.22
CA GLU A 3 79.20 -54.21 6.02
C GLU A 3 78.96 -54.84 4.65
N THR A 4 78.70 -56.15 4.65
CA THR A 4 78.24 -56.85 3.45
C THR A 4 76.88 -56.35 3.08
N LEU A 5 76.84 -55.49 2.03
CA LEU A 5 75.57 -55.08 1.41
C LEU A 5 74.73 -56.28 1.06
N PRO A 6 73.45 -56.31 1.37
CA PRO A 6 72.61 -57.45 1.04
C PRO A 6 72.64 -57.67 -0.48
N ARG A 7 72.79 -58.98 -0.87
CA ARG A 7 72.79 -59.38 -2.28
C ARG A 7 71.46 -58.98 -2.93
N PRO A 8 71.51 -58.38 -4.11
CA PRO A 8 70.30 -58.04 -4.79
C PRO A 8 69.42 -59.23 -5.04
N VAL A 9 68.15 -59.19 -4.69
CA VAL A 9 67.16 -60.25 -4.83
C VAL A 9 66.85 -60.59 -6.29
N LEU A 10 67.17 -59.71 -7.22
CA LEU A 10 66.92 -59.83 -8.66
C LEU A 10 68.22 -59.87 -9.44
N SER A 11 68.31 -60.78 -10.46
CA SER A 11 69.40 -60.74 -11.40
C SER A 11 69.48 -59.44 -12.24
N ARG A 12 70.66 -59.15 -12.75
CA ARG A 12 70.83 -57.89 -13.59
C ARG A 12 69.92 -57.97 -14.79
N GLU A 13 69.66 -59.05 -15.41
CA GLU A 13 68.77 -59.24 -16.55
C GLU A 13 67.31 -59.02 -16.16
N GLN A 14 66.90 -59.49 -14.96
CA GLN A 14 65.56 -59.18 -14.44
C GLN A 14 65.31 -57.69 -14.09
N ILE A 15 66.38 -57.03 -13.61
CA ILE A 15 66.34 -55.60 -13.35
C ILE A 15 66.24 -54.82 -14.67
N ASP A 16 67.05 -55.15 -15.67
CA ASP A 16 67.05 -54.49 -16.97
C ASP A 16 65.74 -54.67 -17.73
N ALA A 17 65.06 -55.80 -17.55
CA ALA A 17 63.74 -56.06 -18.12
C ALA A 17 62.60 -55.34 -17.38
N ALA A 18 62.69 -55.20 -16.06
CA ALA A 18 61.66 -54.54 -15.25
C ALA A 18 61.77 -52.99 -15.29
N LEU A 19 62.97 -52.44 -15.45
CA LEU A 19 63.22 -51.03 -15.44
C LEU A 19 62.37 -50.23 -16.46
N PRO A 20 62.21 -50.65 -17.71
CA PRO A 20 61.35 -49.97 -18.67
C PRO A 20 59.88 -49.95 -18.26
N GLN A 21 59.40 -51.06 -17.72
CA GLN A 21 58.00 -51.15 -17.27
C GLN A 21 57.74 -50.23 -16.09
N ILE A 22 58.61 -50.23 -15.08
CA ILE A 22 58.52 -49.34 -13.93
C ILE A 22 58.61 -47.85 -14.36
N ARG A 23 59.52 -47.53 -15.30
CA ARG A 23 59.64 -46.18 -15.85
C ARG A 23 58.35 -45.73 -16.57
N ASN A 24 57.74 -46.60 -17.32
CA ASN A 24 56.47 -46.30 -17.99
C ASN A 24 55.33 -46.10 -16.98
N GLN A 25 55.21 -47.00 -16.00
CA GLN A 25 54.21 -46.87 -14.92
C GLN A 25 54.39 -45.55 -14.14
N LEU A 26 55.67 -45.20 -13.84
CA LEU A 26 55.98 -43.94 -13.18
C LEU A 26 55.60 -42.72 -14.03
N ARG A 27 55.86 -42.77 -15.35
CA ARG A 27 55.48 -41.72 -16.28
C ARG A 27 53.96 -41.56 -16.37
N GLU A 28 53.25 -42.64 -16.47
CA GLU A 28 51.76 -42.66 -16.48
C GLU A 28 51.19 -42.14 -15.16
N ALA A 29 51.72 -42.56 -14.03
CA ALA A 29 51.32 -42.08 -12.73
C ALA A 29 51.56 -40.55 -12.59
N ARG A 30 52.74 -40.08 -13.00
CA ARG A 30 53.01 -38.62 -13.02
C ARG A 30 52.07 -37.85 -13.94
N SER A 31 51.82 -38.32 -15.15
CA SER A 31 50.86 -37.72 -16.06
C SER A 31 49.46 -37.66 -15.48
N ARG A 32 49.02 -38.68 -14.78
CA ARG A 32 47.72 -38.66 -14.07
C ARG A 32 47.67 -37.63 -12.93
N VAL A 33 48.77 -37.57 -12.14
CA VAL A 33 48.90 -36.56 -11.07
C VAL A 33 48.85 -35.14 -11.63
N ASP A 34 49.61 -34.90 -12.71
CA ASP A 34 49.64 -33.58 -13.36
C ASP A 34 48.26 -33.18 -13.93
N SER A 35 47.58 -34.15 -14.57
CA SER A 35 46.21 -33.93 -15.08
C SER A 35 45.21 -33.64 -13.96
N LEU A 36 45.20 -34.43 -12.87
CA LEU A 36 44.34 -34.17 -11.71
C LEU A 36 44.66 -32.87 -11.01
N THR A 37 45.95 -32.53 -10.90
CA THR A 37 46.38 -31.25 -10.33
C THR A 37 45.91 -30.08 -11.19
N GLY A 38 45.96 -30.24 -12.53
CA GLY A 38 45.40 -29.25 -13.47
C GLY A 38 43.88 -29.07 -13.28
N GLN A 39 43.14 -30.16 -13.16
CA GLN A 39 41.72 -30.13 -12.93
C GLN A 39 41.39 -29.47 -11.58
N LEU A 40 42.09 -29.79 -10.51
CA LEU A 40 41.89 -29.17 -9.18
C LEU A 40 42.15 -27.65 -9.21
N ARG A 41 43.12 -27.18 -10.02
CA ARG A 41 43.40 -25.74 -10.18
C ARG A 41 42.30 -24.98 -10.91
N THR A 42 41.52 -25.64 -11.75
CA THR A 42 40.40 -25.04 -12.47
C THR A 42 39.08 -25.10 -11.68
N MET A 43 39.03 -25.88 -10.60
CA MET A 43 37.90 -25.93 -9.70
C MET A 43 38.02 -24.82 -8.64
N ASP A 44 36.90 -24.18 -8.31
CA ASP A 44 36.86 -23.25 -7.18
C ASP A 44 37.28 -23.96 -5.89
N SER A 45 38.06 -23.26 -5.05
CA SER A 45 38.47 -23.85 -3.78
C SER A 45 37.21 -24.14 -2.89
N PRO A 46 37.26 -25.17 -2.05
CA PRO A 46 36.19 -25.48 -1.11
C PRO A 46 35.80 -24.25 -0.27
N GLU A 47 36.77 -23.42 0.11
CA GLU A 47 36.58 -22.20 0.88
C GLU A 47 35.81 -21.15 0.07
N SER A 48 36.12 -21.00 -1.25
CA SER A 48 35.41 -20.12 -2.16
C SER A 48 33.96 -20.52 -2.32
N LEU A 49 33.70 -21.82 -2.54
CA LEU A 49 32.35 -22.36 -2.67
C LEU A 49 31.55 -22.20 -1.36
N GLN A 50 32.19 -22.39 -0.22
CA GLN A 50 31.57 -22.18 1.08
C GLN A 50 31.21 -20.70 1.31
N ALA A 51 32.12 -19.79 0.95
CA ALA A 51 31.85 -18.35 1.04
C ALA A 51 30.68 -17.92 0.13
N GLN A 52 30.62 -18.45 -1.10
CA GLN A 52 29.50 -18.20 -2.02
C GLN A 52 28.17 -18.75 -1.45
N ARG A 53 28.20 -19.97 -0.91
CA ARG A 53 27.02 -20.57 -0.26
C ARG A 53 26.54 -19.70 0.91
N ASP A 54 27.45 -19.27 1.78
CA ASP A 54 27.13 -18.44 2.95
C ASP A 54 26.60 -17.07 2.54
N GLN A 55 27.14 -16.50 1.44
CA GLN A 55 26.61 -15.27 0.85
C GLN A 55 25.18 -15.46 0.31
N CYS A 56 24.93 -16.55 -0.42
CA CYS A 56 23.61 -16.88 -0.93
C CYS A 56 22.60 -17.10 0.21
N THR A 57 23.02 -17.80 1.26
CA THR A 57 22.15 -18.04 2.45
C THR A 57 21.77 -16.72 3.11
N ARG A 58 22.74 -15.85 3.38
CA ARG A 58 22.45 -14.51 3.95
C ARG A 58 21.53 -13.68 3.05
N ARG A 59 21.71 -13.76 1.72
CA ARG A 59 20.85 -13.07 0.78
C ARG A 59 19.43 -13.61 0.80
N LEU A 60 19.29 -14.94 0.87
CA LEU A 60 18.00 -15.62 0.97
C LEU A 60 17.26 -15.24 2.27
N GLU A 61 17.96 -15.24 3.41
CA GLU A 61 17.41 -14.84 4.70
C GLU A 61 16.93 -13.38 4.68
N ALA A 62 17.72 -12.47 4.07
CA ALA A 62 17.34 -11.07 3.94
C ALA A 62 16.09 -10.89 3.05
N LEU A 63 16.03 -11.59 1.91
CA LEU A 63 14.87 -11.55 1.02
C LEU A 63 13.63 -12.17 1.66
N GLN A 64 13.80 -13.25 2.44
CA GLN A 64 12.69 -13.86 3.17
C GLN A 64 12.12 -12.90 4.22
N ALA A 65 12.99 -12.23 4.99
CA ALA A 65 12.56 -11.25 5.98
C ALA A 65 11.82 -10.06 5.32
N GLU A 66 12.28 -9.59 4.17
CA GLU A 66 11.61 -8.54 3.40
C GLU A 66 10.24 -9.02 2.89
N TYR A 67 10.16 -10.23 2.36
CA TYR A 67 8.90 -10.83 1.91
C TYR A 67 7.90 -10.97 3.07
N ASP A 68 8.34 -11.48 4.21
CA ASP A 68 7.47 -11.65 5.38
C ASP A 68 6.95 -10.30 5.90
N ALA A 69 7.80 -9.27 5.90
CA ALA A 69 7.39 -7.91 6.28
C ALA A 69 6.34 -7.33 5.33
N ILE A 70 6.52 -7.51 4.02
CA ILE A 70 5.55 -7.08 2.99
C ILE A 70 4.25 -7.86 3.13
N ALA A 71 4.31 -9.17 3.32
CA ALA A 71 3.13 -10.02 3.50
C ALA A 71 2.31 -9.59 4.73
N LEU A 72 2.98 -9.33 5.85
CA LEU A 72 2.34 -8.83 7.06
C LEU A 72 1.70 -7.44 6.85
N ALA A 73 2.38 -6.54 6.15
CA ALA A 73 1.85 -5.22 5.83
C ALA A 73 0.59 -5.31 4.94
N MET A 74 0.60 -6.20 3.94
CA MET A 74 -0.57 -6.45 3.08
C MET A 74 -1.75 -7.02 3.87
N GLU A 75 -1.49 -7.94 4.79
CA GLU A 75 -2.53 -8.48 5.66
C GLU A 75 -3.14 -7.38 6.54
N ALA A 76 -2.32 -6.58 7.20
CA ALA A 76 -2.77 -5.46 8.03
C ALA A 76 -3.61 -4.44 7.23
N LEU A 77 -3.19 -4.08 6.02
CA LEU A 77 -3.95 -3.21 5.13
C LEU A 77 -5.29 -3.83 4.71
N THR A 78 -5.31 -5.12 4.42
CA THR A 78 -6.54 -5.84 4.05
C THR A 78 -7.52 -5.88 5.22
N GLN A 79 -7.04 -6.13 6.44
CA GLN A 79 -7.86 -6.10 7.65
C GLN A 79 -8.40 -4.69 7.92
N ALA A 80 -7.55 -3.66 7.84
CA ALA A 80 -7.95 -2.26 7.99
C ALA A 80 -9.02 -1.87 6.96
N ASN A 81 -8.84 -2.23 5.70
CA ASN A 81 -9.81 -1.97 4.64
C ASN A 81 -11.15 -2.69 4.91
N THR A 82 -11.11 -3.93 5.40
CA THR A 82 -12.33 -4.66 5.78
C THR A 82 -13.09 -3.96 6.91
N VAL A 83 -12.38 -3.47 7.93
CA VAL A 83 -12.98 -2.70 9.02
C VAL A 83 -13.58 -1.38 8.51
N LEU A 84 -12.89 -0.67 7.63
CA LEU A 84 -13.41 0.54 6.99
C LEU A 84 -14.70 0.25 6.21
N GLN A 85 -14.71 -0.78 5.38
CA GLN A 85 -15.88 -1.13 4.58
C GLN A 85 -17.08 -1.59 5.42
N THR A 86 -16.84 -2.33 6.49
CA THR A 86 -17.92 -2.93 7.27
C THR A 86 -18.48 -2.01 8.36
N ARG A 87 -17.67 -1.12 8.90
CA ARG A 87 -18.08 -0.24 10.01
C ARG A 87 -18.21 1.22 9.60
N PHE A 88 -17.22 1.75 8.89
CA PHE A 88 -17.18 3.17 8.56
C PHE A 88 -18.14 3.51 7.41
N SER A 89 -18.17 2.74 6.34
CA SER A 89 -19.00 3.05 5.17
C SER A 89 -20.51 3.10 5.48
N PRO A 90 -21.10 2.16 6.24
CA PRO A 90 -22.51 2.27 6.61
C PRO A 90 -22.81 3.49 7.50
N ALA A 91 -21.94 3.79 8.47
CA ALA A 91 -22.08 4.94 9.35
C ALA A 91 -21.95 6.26 8.57
N LEU A 92 -20.97 6.33 7.66
CA LEU A 92 -20.80 7.47 6.76
C LEU A 92 -22.01 7.65 5.84
N GLY A 93 -22.53 6.55 5.28
CA GLY A 93 -23.74 6.58 4.45
C GLY A 93 -24.94 7.11 5.21
N ALA A 94 -25.16 6.65 6.43
CA ALA A 94 -26.28 7.11 7.28
C ALA A 94 -26.15 8.59 7.65
N GLU A 95 -24.98 9.05 8.08
CA GLU A 95 -24.76 10.47 8.41
C GLU A 95 -24.83 11.36 7.17
N THR A 96 -24.30 10.91 6.04
CA THR A 96 -24.44 11.61 4.75
C THR A 96 -25.91 11.71 4.35
N ALA A 97 -26.70 10.63 4.46
CA ALA A 97 -28.11 10.64 4.13
C ALA A 97 -28.88 11.66 5.00
N ARG A 98 -28.57 11.72 6.29
CA ARG A 98 -29.18 12.67 7.21
C ARG A 98 -28.93 14.13 6.80
N ILE A 99 -27.66 14.46 6.45
CA ILE A 99 -27.28 15.81 6.01
C ILE A 99 -27.88 16.11 4.64
N PHE A 100 -27.80 15.17 3.70
CA PHE A 100 -28.30 15.34 2.34
C PHE A 100 -29.81 15.47 2.29
N SER A 101 -30.53 14.74 3.14
CA SER A 101 -31.98 14.90 3.32
C SER A 101 -32.32 16.32 3.79
N ALA A 102 -31.61 16.85 4.77
CA ALA A 102 -31.79 18.23 5.23
C ALA A 102 -31.50 19.27 4.13
N LEU A 103 -30.39 19.11 3.39
CA LEU A 103 -30.00 19.98 2.29
C LEU A 103 -30.99 19.94 1.11
N THR A 104 -31.67 18.83 0.91
CA THR A 104 -32.61 18.64 -0.22
C THR A 104 -34.09 18.75 0.19
N ALA A 105 -34.36 19.23 1.41
CA ALA A 105 -35.71 19.32 1.96
C ALA A 105 -36.49 18.01 1.88
N GLY A 106 -35.85 16.90 2.25
CA GLY A 106 -36.43 15.55 2.28
C GLY A 106 -36.56 14.86 0.91
N ARG A 107 -36.06 15.46 -0.17
CA ARG A 107 -36.15 14.85 -1.51
C ARG A 107 -35.43 13.52 -1.64
N TYR A 108 -34.34 13.32 -0.87
CA TYR A 108 -33.56 12.08 -0.80
C TYR A 108 -33.48 11.62 0.66
N ASP A 109 -33.73 10.34 0.89
CA ASP A 109 -33.78 9.78 2.24
C ASP A 109 -32.66 8.78 2.52
N LYS A 110 -32.00 8.25 1.48
CA LYS A 110 -30.89 7.32 1.63
C LYS A 110 -29.72 7.67 0.73
N VAL A 111 -28.53 7.44 1.25
CA VAL A 111 -27.27 7.49 0.51
C VAL A 111 -26.55 6.17 0.72
N LEU A 112 -26.14 5.55 -0.37
CA LEU A 112 -25.44 4.29 -0.37
C LEU A 112 -24.00 4.52 -0.86
N LEU A 113 -23.05 3.96 -0.13
CA LEU A 113 -21.65 3.86 -0.55
C LEU A 113 -21.37 2.39 -0.87
N ASP A 114 -20.89 2.15 -2.07
CA ASP A 114 -20.40 0.83 -2.43
C ASP A 114 -18.97 0.57 -1.91
N ARG A 115 -18.45 -0.63 -2.19
CA ARG A 115 -17.08 -1.03 -1.79
C ARG A 115 -15.98 -0.18 -2.42
N ASN A 116 -16.28 0.48 -3.53
CA ASN A 116 -15.35 1.38 -4.24
C ASN A 116 -15.55 2.85 -3.83
N LEU A 117 -16.35 3.10 -2.78
CA LEU A 117 -16.75 4.42 -2.32
C LEU A 117 -17.56 5.20 -3.36
N SER A 118 -18.16 4.52 -4.33
CA SER A 118 -19.07 5.16 -5.28
C SER A 118 -20.39 5.49 -4.60
N LEU A 119 -20.85 6.71 -4.84
CA LEU A 119 -22.03 7.27 -4.22
C LEU A 119 -23.29 7.06 -5.09
N SER A 120 -24.35 6.65 -4.45
CA SER A 120 -25.69 6.69 -5.02
C SER A 120 -26.70 7.22 -3.99
N ALA A 121 -27.71 7.93 -4.48
CA ALA A 121 -28.74 8.52 -3.64
C ALA A 121 -30.12 7.99 -4.04
N GLN A 122 -30.94 7.66 -3.07
CA GLN A 122 -32.30 7.17 -3.29
C GLN A 122 -33.27 8.30 -3.02
N PRO A 123 -34.11 8.69 -4.01
CA PRO A 123 -35.18 9.65 -3.78
C PRO A 123 -36.21 9.12 -2.79
N ALA A 124 -36.78 9.99 -1.98
CA ALA A 124 -37.83 9.64 -1.04
C ALA A 124 -39.03 9.06 -1.80
N GLY A 125 -39.51 7.90 -1.34
CA GLY A 125 -40.60 7.18 -1.97
C GLY A 125 -40.24 6.36 -3.20
N ASP A 126 -38.96 6.40 -3.66
CA ASP A 126 -38.46 5.55 -4.74
C ASP A 126 -37.76 4.30 -4.14
N THR A 127 -37.77 3.20 -4.88
CA THR A 127 -37.08 1.97 -4.46
C THR A 127 -35.70 1.82 -5.08
N MET A 128 -35.39 2.62 -6.10
CA MET A 128 -34.15 2.51 -6.87
C MET A 128 -33.18 3.65 -6.54
N PRO A 129 -31.97 3.34 -6.07
CA PRO A 129 -30.93 4.33 -5.91
C PRO A 129 -30.43 4.81 -7.28
N ARG A 130 -30.11 6.10 -7.38
CA ARG A 130 -29.57 6.73 -8.59
C ARG A 130 -28.09 7.02 -8.38
N ALA A 131 -27.29 6.63 -9.34
CA ALA A 131 -25.86 6.99 -9.34
C ALA A 131 -25.68 8.52 -9.36
N LEU A 132 -24.58 9.00 -8.84
CA LEU A 132 -24.24 10.43 -8.80
C LEU A 132 -24.36 11.11 -10.19
N SER A 133 -23.96 10.42 -11.24
CA SER A 133 -24.04 10.88 -12.64
C SER A 133 -25.47 11.09 -13.16
N LEU A 134 -26.46 10.54 -12.48
CA LEU A 134 -27.88 10.66 -12.84
C LEU A 134 -28.61 11.73 -12.00
N LEU A 135 -27.93 12.35 -11.06
CA LEU A 135 -28.48 13.47 -10.27
C LEU A 135 -28.35 14.79 -11.05
N SER A 136 -29.19 15.77 -10.73
CA SER A 136 -28.97 17.12 -11.21
C SER A 136 -27.65 17.67 -10.62
N GLN A 137 -27.03 18.61 -11.34
CA GLN A 137 -25.76 19.21 -10.88
C GLN A 137 -25.89 19.74 -9.44
N GLY A 138 -26.92 20.52 -9.13
CA GLY A 138 -27.12 21.04 -7.77
C GLY A 138 -27.33 19.93 -6.72
N ALA A 139 -28.00 18.81 -7.06
CA ALA A 139 -28.12 17.68 -6.15
C ALA A 139 -26.77 16.95 -5.97
N GLY A 140 -25.99 16.85 -7.01
CA GLY A 140 -24.62 16.31 -6.96
C GLY A 140 -23.72 17.13 -6.03
N ASP A 141 -23.71 18.45 -6.18
CA ASP A 141 -22.94 19.37 -5.33
C ASP A 141 -23.35 19.27 -3.85
N GLN A 142 -24.66 19.17 -3.59
CA GLN A 142 -25.19 19.00 -2.24
C GLN A 142 -24.82 17.64 -1.64
N LEU A 143 -24.84 16.58 -2.42
CA LEU A 143 -24.41 15.27 -1.96
C LEU A 143 -22.92 15.26 -1.63
N TYR A 144 -22.10 15.91 -2.46
CA TYR A 144 -20.67 16.04 -2.22
C TYR A 144 -20.37 16.84 -0.94
N LEU A 145 -21.08 17.96 -0.72
CA LEU A 145 -21.01 18.72 0.53
C LEU A 145 -21.43 17.86 1.73
N ALA A 146 -22.54 17.13 1.60
CA ALA A 146 -23.05 16.25 2.68
C ALA A 146 -22.03 15.19 3.09
N VAL A 147 -21.35 14.54 2.13
CA VAL A 147 -20.29 13.57 2.41
C VAL A 147 -19.13 14.21 3.18
N ARG A 148 -18.65 15.36 2.74
CA ARG A 148 -17.56 16.08 3.42
C ARG A 148 -17.92 16.44 4.86
N LEU A 149 -19.11 16.96 5.08
CA LEU A 149 -19.60 17.28 6.41
C LEU A 149 -19.76 16.05 7.29
N ALA A 150 -20.25 14.95 6.73
CA ALA A 150 -20.36 13.68 7.44
C ALA A 150 -18.99 13.17 7.88
N ILE A 151 -17.99 13.19 6.99
CA ILE A 151 -16.59 12.84 7.32
C ILE A 151 -16.09 13.75 8.44
N CYS A 152 -16.24 15.08 8.31
CA CYS A 152 -15.81 16.01 9.36
C CYS A 152 -16.44 15.70 10.71
N ARG A 153 -17.72 15.37 10.75
CA ARG A 153 -18.43 15.05 12.00
C ARG A 153 -18.01 13.72 12.62
N MET A 154 -17.62 12.76 11.79
CA MET A 154 -17.18 11.43 12.25
C MET A 154 -15.73 11.40 12.68
N VAL A 155 -14.87 12.20 12.05
CA VAL A 155 -13.41 12.14 12.25
C VAL A 155 -12.92 13.21 13.23
N LEU A 156 -13.53 14.41 13.20
CA LEU A 156 -13.08 15.50 14.07
C LEU A 156 -13.68 15.37 15.47
N PRO A 157 -12.89 15.59 16.53
CA PRO A 157 -13.38 15.63 17.89
C PRO A 157 -14.44 16.73 18.05
N ARG A 158 -15.52 16.42 18.78
CA ARG A 158 -16.63 17.36 19.00
C ARG A 158 -16.23 18.59 19.84
N ASP A 159 -15.24 18.44 20.70
CA ASP A 159 -14.70 19.46 21.60
C ASP A 159 -13.71 20.43 20.92
N LYS A 160 -13.22 20.05 19.73
CA LYS A 160 -12.28 20.85 18.92
C LYS A 160 -12.79 21.03 17.51
N ALA A 161 -13.99 21.59 17.37
CA ALA A 161 -14.57 21.81 16.05
C ALA A 161 -13.72 22.78 15.25
N ALA A 162 -13.05 22.28 14.22
CA ALA A 162 -12.35 23.13 13.26
C ALA A 162 -13.37 24.01 12.49
N PRO A 163 -13.02 25.26 12.14
CA PRO A 163 -13.87 26.08 11.29
C PRO A 163 -14.16 25.37 9.95
N LEU A 164 -15.39 25.48 9.49
CA LEU A 164 -15.78 25.02 8.16
C LEU A 164 -15.52 26.16 7.17
N ILE A 165 -14.66 25.90 6.20
CA ILE A 165 -14.36 26.84 5.13
C ILE A 165 -15.11 26.42 3.88
N LEU A 166 -15.99 27.27 3.39
CA LEU A 166 -16.79 27.08 2.18
C LEU A 166 -16.41 28.15 1.15
N ASP A 167 -16.03 27.72 -0.03
CA ASP A 167 -15.66 28.59 -1.14
C ASP A 167 -16.62 28.32 -2.31
N ASP A 168 -17.44 29.29 -2.62
CA ASP A 168 -18.54 29.24 -3.60
C ASP A 168 -19.42 27.98 -3.53
N ALA A 169 -19.41 27.30 -2.37
CA ALA A 169 -20.07 26.00 -2.20
C ALA A 169 -21.60 26.07 -2.24
N LEU A 170 -22.17 27.27 -2.17
CA LEU A 170 -23.61 27.52 -2.11
C LEU A 170 -24.18 28.12 -3.39
N ALA A 171 -23.38 28.25 -4.44
CA ALA A 171 -23.80 28.90 -5.69
C ALA A 171 -25.10 28.28 -6.30
N ASN A 172 -25.29 26.98 -6.14
CA ASN A 172 -26.47 26.25 -6.63
C ASN A 172 -27.56 26.01 -5.54
N PHE A 173 -27.48 26.75 -4.42
CA PHE A 173 -28.47 26.64 -3.33
C PHE A 173 -29.56 27.67 -3.51
N ASP A 174 -30.79 27.34 -3.15
CA ASP A 174 -31.90 28.28 -2.97
C ASP A 174 -31.92 28.84 -1.54
N ASP A 175 -32.79 29.79 -1.28
CA ASP A 175 -32.88 30.48 0.02
C ASP A 175 -33.26 29.50 1.14
N GLN A 176 -34.13 28.53 0.87
CA GLN A 176 -34.53 27.52 1.85
C GLN A 176 -33.35 26.64 2.29
N ARG A 177 -32.36 26.45 1.41
CA ARG A 177 -31.16 25.69 1.73
C ARG A 177 -30.10 26.53 2.45
N LEU A 178 -30.16 27.84 2.36
CA LEU A 178 -29.34 28.72 3.18
C LEU A 178 -29.72 28.65 4.67
N ASP A 179 -30.99 28.38 4.99
CA ASP A 179 -31.43 28.12 6.37
C ASP A 179 -30.66 27.00 7.03
N TRP A 180 -30.31 25.95 6.27
CA TRP A 180 -29.48 24.87 6.77
C TRP A 180 -28.10 25.37 7.20
N LEU A 181 -27.50 26.31 6.48
CA LEU A 181 -26.19 26.88 6.83
C LEU A 181 -26.26 27.63 8.16
N LEU A 182 -27.34 28.37 8.40
CA LEU A 182 -27.56 29.06 9.67
C LEU A 182 -27.69 28.08 10.83
N GLU A 183 -28.40 26.97 10.63
CA GLU A 183 -28.52 25.92 11.65
C GLU A 183 -27.17 25.23 11.93
N GLU A 184 -26.38 24.95 10.89
CA GLU A 184 -25.05 24.37 11.05
C GLU A 184 -24.09 25.32 11.77
N SER A 185 -24.23 26.65 11.54
CA SER A 185 -23.40 27.68 12.18
C SER A 185 -23.54 27.74 13.70
N ARG A 186 -24.64 27.22 14.25
CA ARG A 186 -24.85 27.09 15.70
C ARG A 186 -23.93 26.05 16.34
N SER A 187 -23.47 25.10 15.55
CA SER A 187 -22.64 23.99 16.03
C SER A 187 -21.14 24.21 15.80
N ARG A 188 -20.78 25.10 14.87
CA ARG A 188 -19.38 25.38 14.51
C ARG A 188 -19.21 26.73 13.83
N GLN A 189 -18.00 27.27 13.87
CA GLN A 189 -17.63 28.44 13.09
C GLN A 189 -17.63 28.09 11.59
N ILE A 190 -18.25 28.96 10.79
CA ILE A 190 -18.25 28.84 9.32
C ILE A 190 -17.63 30.10 8.73
N LEU A 191 -16.70 29.91 7.79
CA LEU A 191 -16.13 30.94 6.94
C LEU A 191 -16.62 30.68 5.51
N LEU A 192 -17.54 31.53 5.04
CA LEU A 192 -18.09 31.43 3.69
C LEU A 192 -17.43 32.49 2.82
N PHE A 193 -16.74 32.06 1.76
CA PHE A 193 -16.30 32.90 0.66
C PHE A 193 -17.28 32.74 -0.49
N THR A 194 -17.80 33.86 -1.02
CA THR A 194 -18.73 33.83 -2.13
C THR A 194 -18.60 35.07 -3.00
N CYS A 195 -18.76 34.91 -4.30
CA CYS A 195 -18.88 36.00 -5.26
C CYS A 195 -20.35 36.44 -5.48
N HIS A 196 -21.31 35.78 -4.85
CA HIS A 196 -22.74 36.04 -5.01
C HIS A 196 -23.27 36.98 -3.92
N ARG A 197 -23.85 38.08 -4.31
CA ARG A 197 -24.47 39.08 -3.38
C ARG A 197 -25.63 38.43 -2.57
N ARG A 198 -26.35 37.49 -3.16
CA ARG A 198 -27.49 36.83 -2.56
C ARG A 198 -27.16 36.26 -1.18
N GLU A 199 -26.05 35.46 -1.07
CA GLU A 199 -25.65 34.85 0.20
C GLU A 199 -25.30 35.94 1.23
N GLY A 200 -24.59 36.99 0.82
CA GLY A 200 -24.23 38.10 1.69
C GLY A 200 -25.45 38.87 2.19
N ASP A 201 -26.43 39.10 1.31
CA ASP A 201 -27.68 39.79 1.69
C ASP A 201 -28.55 38.93 2.61
N TYR A 202 -28.66 37.62 2.32
CA TYR A 202 -29.43 36.70 3.13
C TYR A 202 -28.84 36.48 4.54
N LEU A 203 -27.51 36.44 4.65
CA LEU A 203 -26.81 36.20 5.91
C LEU A 203 -26.50 37.46 6.71
N ARG A 204 -26.81 38.64 6.20
CA ARG A 204 -26.43 39.96 6.78
C ARG A 204 -26.83 40.12 8.25
N ASP A 205 -28.01 39.67 8.61
CA ASP A 205 -28.52 39.79 9.98
C ASP A 205 -28.02 38.70 10.92
N HIS A 206 -27.34 37.67 10.38
CA HIS A 206 -26.91 36.46 11.09
C HIS A 206 -25.42 36.22 11.07
N ALA A 207 -24.67 36.92 10.24
CA ALA A 207 -23.25 36.73 10.07
C ALA A 207 -22.50 38.08 9.93
N HIS A 208 -21.21 38.07 10.24
CA HIS A 208 -20.33 39.19 9.97
C HIS A 208 -19.91 39.17 8.49
N VAL A 209 -20.44 40.12 7.71
CA VAL A 209 -20.14 40.21 6.26
C VAL A 209 -18.97 41.16 6.04
N ILE A 210 -17.94 40.68 5.36
CA ILE A 210 -16.73 41.42 4.98
C ILE A 210 -16.70 41.49 3.45
N SER A 211 -16.75 42.71 2.91
CA SER A 211 -16.60 42.94 1.47
C SER A 211 -15.11 43.06 1.11
N LEU A 212 -14.64 42.18 0.24
CA LEU A 212 -13.29 42.21 -0.32
C LEU A 212 -13.35 43.00 -1.63
N ASN A 213 -12.62 44.10 -1.69
CA ASN A 213 -12.52 44.99 -2.89
C ASN A 213 -11.46 44.47 -3.85
#